data_713be12ec59e7bd8e4b2018a8d5c652b
#
_entry.id   713be12ec59e7bd8e4b2018a8d5c652b
#
_cell.length_a   1.000
_cell.length_b   1.000
_cell.length_c   1.000
_cell.angle_alpha   90.00
_cell.angle_beta   90.00
_cell.angle_gamma   90.00
#
_symmetry.space_group_name_H-M   'P 1'
#
loop_
_entity.id
_entity.type
_entity.pdbx_description
1 polymer ?
#
loop_
_entity_poly.entity_id
_entity_poly.type
_entity_poly.pdbx_seq_one_letter_code
_entity_poly.pdbx_strand_id
1 'polypeptide(L)'
;DDLKPRLTGETDNTFIGQYLIVNPALEGRTIGDVAHDARVKFIISRLWRAGEVILPMADTVLHINDSVLVVTTKDEEGTMQMLFGKEMDKDWNKAKIDWNHIDSNVESRVIVLTKTQLNGKKLGGLRLRDTYGVNVSRVIRGDIKLLATDDLILQYGDRLTLVGKPDAIDNAENFLGN
;
A
#
# COMPACT_ATOMS: atom_id res chain seq x y z
N ASP A 1 -30.57 -3.15 4.25
CA ASP A 1 -30.05 -2.42 3.28
C ASP A 1 -29.13 -1.28 3.64
N ASP A 2 -29.19 -0.84 4.88
CA ASP A 2 -28.27 0.17 5.37
C ASP A 2 -26.87 -0.38 5.52
N LEU A 3 -26.74 -1.66 5.80
CA LEU A 3 -25.41 -2.28 5.93
C LEU A 3 -24.66 -2.28 4.62
N LYS A 4 -25.38 -2.55 3.53
CA LYS A 4 -24.72 -2.64 2.24
C LYS A 4 -24.09 -1.34 1.79
N PRO A 5 -24.78 -0.19 1.90
CA PRO A 5 -24.12 1.08 1.55
C PRO A 5 -22.90 1.37 2.40
N ARG A 6 -22.93 1.02 3.70
CA ARG A 6 -21.78 1.24 4.56
C ARG A 6 -20.60 0.35 4.19
N LEU A 7 -20.85 -0.90 3.91
CA LEU A 7 -19.80 -1.82 3.48
C LEU A 7 -19.23 -1.37 2.15
N THR A 8 -20.08 -0.95 1.23
CA THR A 8 -19.65 -0.41 -0.04
C THR A 8 -18.84 0.86 0.16
N GLY A 9 -19.25 1.72 1.08
CA GLY A 9 -18.51 2.92 1.42
C GLY A 9 -17.12 2.62 1.92
N GLU A 10 -16.97 1.61 2.77
CA GLU A 10 -15.65 1.20 3.22
C GLU A 10 -14.79 0.71 2.06
N THR A 11 -15.40 0.00 1.12
CA THR A 11 -14.68 -0.62 0.02
C THR A 11 -14.27 0.36 -1.05
N ASP A 12 -15.12 1.36 -1.30
CA ASP A 12 -14.83 2.40 -2.27
C ASP A 12 -14.17 3.60 -1.63
N ASN A 13 -13.79 3.48 -0.35
CA ASN A 13 -13.27 4.58 0.43
C ASN A 13 -11.75 4.73 0.32
N THR A 14 -11.10 3.93 -0.51
CA THR A 14 -9.65 4.07 -0.67
C THR A 14 -9.31 5.28 -1.52
N PHE A 15 -8.24 5.94 -1.16
CA PHE A 15 -7.72 7.10 -1.86
C PHE A 15 -6.22 6.90 -2.08
N ILE A 16 -5.75 7.24 -3.26
CA ILE A 16 -4.33 7.15 -3.61
C ILE A 16 -3.86 8.56 -3.94
N GLY A 17 -2.84 9.01 -3.25
CA GLY A 17 -2.24 10.31 -3.49
C GLY A 17 -0.73 10.24 -3.50
N GLN A 18 -0.11 11.12 -4.26
CA GLN A 18 1.32 11.26 -4.29
C GLN A 18 1.70 12.58 -3.62
N TYR A 19 2.64 12.52 -2.69
CA TYR A 19 3.01 13.68 -1.87
C TYR A 19 4.51 13.88 -1.92
N LEU A 20 4.90 15.14 -2.11
CA LEU A 20 6.30 15.53 -1.92
C LEU A 20 6.52 15.81 -0.43
N ILE A 21 7.48 15.16 0.18
CA ILE A 21 7.76 15.35 1.60
C ILE A 21 8.45 16.69 1.77
N VAL A 22 7.73 17.61 2.41
CA VAL A 22 8.25 18.93 2.77
C VAL A 22 8.20 19.18 4.28
N ASN A 23 7.54 18.30 5.02
CA ASN A 23 7.41 18.44 6.46
C ASN A 23 8.75 18.10 7.13
N PRO A 24 9.43 19.09 7.76
CA PRO A 24 10.74 18.83 8.36
C PRO A 24 10.67 17.83 9.52
N ALA A 25 9.51 17.62 10.12
CA ALA A 25 9.37 16.65 11.21
C ALA A 25 9.56 15.21 10.73
N LEU A 26 9.49 14.95 9.45
CA LEU A 26 9.67 13.60 8.91
C LEU A 26 11.11 13.28 8.54
N GLU A 27 11.98 14.29 8.47
CA GLU A 27 13.36 14.07 8.09
C GLU A 27 14.05 13.10 9.03
N GLY A 28 14.60 12.03 8.50
CA GLY A 28 15.36 11.06 9.28
C GLY A 28 14.52 10.04 10.03
N ARG A 29 13.19 10.11 9.94
CA ARG A 29 12.32 9.14 10.61
C ARG A 29 12.04 7.96 9.72
N THR A 30 11.83 6.79 10.30
CA THR A 30 11.43 5.61 9.53
C THR A 30 9.93 5.65 9.24
N ILE A 31 9.53 4.96 8.18
CA ILE A 31 8.12 4.83 7.83
C ILE A 31 7.35 4.20 9.00
N GLY A 32 7.94 3.17 9.64
CA GLY A 32 7.31 2.52 10.77
C GLY A 32 7.06 3.47 11.94
N ASP A 33 8.01 4.34 12.25
CA ASP A 33 7.83 5.32 13.32
C ASP A 33 6.72 6.32 12.99
N VAL A 34 6.70 6.80 11.76
CA VAL A 34 5.67 7.75 11.33
C VAL A 34 4.30 7.10 11.38
N ALA A 35 4.20 5.86 10.89
CA ALA A 35 2.94 5.13 10.91
C ALA A 35 2.46 4.84 12.34
N HIS A 36 3.39 4.53 13.23
CA HIS A 36 3.05 4.25 14.63
C HIS A 36 2.51 5.49 15.33
N ASP A 37 3.13 6.65 15.08
CA ASP A 37 2.74 7.90 15.73
C ASP A 37 1.50 8.52 15.10
N ALA A 38 1.25 8.24 13.83
CA ALA A 38 0.07 8.77 13.15
C ALA A 38 -1.18 8.07 13.71
N ARG A 39 -2.25 8.84 13.87
CA ARG A 39 -3.51 8.30 14.36
C ARG A 39 -4.40 7.81 13.24
N VAL A 40 -3.89 7.79 12.03
CA VAL A 40 -4.62 7.36 10.85
C VAL A 40 -3.84 6.23 10.18
N LYS A 41 -4.55 5.36 9.48
CA LYS A 41 -3.92 4.25 8.78
C LYS A 41 -3.62 4.64 7.35
N PHE A 42 -2.43 4.35 6.91
CA PHE A 42 -2.00 4.56 5.54
C PHE A 42 -0.91 3.56 5.17
N ILE A 43 -0.77 3.37 3.87
CA ILE A 43 0.28 2.50 3.31
C ILE A 43 1.08 3.35 2.34
N ILE A 44 2.40 3.32 2.45
CA ILE A 44 3.26 3.90 1.43
C ILE A 44 3.63 2.77 0.47
N SER A 45 3.12 2.86 -0.76
CA SER A 45 3.32 1.78 -1.71
C SER A 45 4.58 1.97 -2.55
N ARG A 46 5.00 3.21 -2.78
CA ARG A 46 6.23 3.52 -3.51
C ARG A 46 6.85 4.79 -2.94
N LEU A 47 8.16 4.87 -3.04
CA LEU A 47 8.92 6.06 -2.68
C LEU A 47 9.89 6.36 -3.80
N TRP A 48 9.95 7.63 -4.22
CA TRP A 48 10.92 8.09 -5.22
C TRP A 48 11.92 9.00 -4.55
N ARG A 49 13.21 8.74 -4.82
CA ARG A 49 14.30 9.54 -4.30
C ARG A 49 15.32 9.74 -5.41
N ALA A 50 15.60 10.99 -5.74
CA ALA A 50 16.57 11.32 -6.78
C ALA A 50 16.27 10.60 -8.11
N GLY A 51 14.98 10.51 -8.45
CA GLY A 51 14.54 9.89 -9.70
C GLY A 51 14.47 8.38 -9.67
N GLU A 52 14.85 7.74 -8.58
CA GLU A 52 14.79 6.28 -8.45
C GLU A 52 13.65 5.86 -7.55
N VAL A 53 13.03 4.73 -7.87
CA VAL A 53 12.00 4.17 -7.03
C VAL A 53 12.65 3.28 -5.96
N ILE A 54 12.14 3.41 -4.76
CA ILE A 54 12.51 2.57 -3.62
C ILE A 54 11.25 1.86 -3.15
N LEU A 55 11.34 0.55 -2.94
CA LEU A 55 10.23 -0.19 -2.36
C LEU A 55 10.25 0.05 -0.85
N PRO A 56 9.21 0.70 -0.29
CA PRO A 56 9.27 1.09 1.12
C PRO A 56 9.13 -0.10 2.06
N MET A 57 9.92 -0.06 3.12
CA MET A 57 9.88 -1.01 4.22
C MET A 57 9.64 -0.23 5.51
N ALA A 58 9.29 -0.91 6.59
CA ALA A 58 9.05 -0.23 7.85
C ALA A 58 10.29 0.53 8.35
N ASP A 59 11.49 0.04 8.06
CA ASP A 59 12.74 0.67 8.45
C ASP A 59 13.29 1.64 7.42
N THR A 60 12.59 1.88 6.33
CA THR A 60 13.00 2.87 5.34
C THR A 60 12.94 4.27 5.95
N VAL A 61 14.04 5.00 5.85
CA VAL A 61 14.15 6.35 6.40
C VAL A 61 13.61 7.34 5.36
N LEU A 62 12.78 8.27 5.82
CA LEU A 62 12.21 9.32 4.98
C LEU A 62 13.13 10.54 4.99
N HIS A 63 13.16 11.23 3.86
CA HIS A 63 13.95 12.46 3.73
C HIS A 63 13.11 13.52 3.02
N ILE A 64 13.42 14.78 3.32
CA ILE A 64 12.85 15.92 2.61
C ILE A 64 13.14 15.74 1.11
N ASN A 65 12.17 16.08 0.28
CA ASN A 65 12.20 15.95 -1.17
C ASN A 65 11.98 14.53 -1.69
N ASP A 66 11.84 13.55 -0.81
CA ASP A 66 11.30 12.26 -1.24
C ASP A 66 9.85 12.46 -1.70
N SER A 67 9.42 11.65 -2.66
CA SER A 67 8.03 11.61 -3.08
C SER A 67 7.46 10.25 -2.71
N VAL A 68 6.28 10.23 -2.10
CA VAL A 68 5.65 8.99 -1.65
C VAL A 68 4.29 8.81 -2.29
N LEU A 69 3.98 7.58 -2.66
CA LEU A 69 2.66 7.19 -3.12
C LEU A 69 1.94 6.54 -1.96
N VAL A 70 0.86 7.15 -1.51
CA VAL A 70 0.16 6.78 -0.28
C VAL A 70 -1.21 6.23 -0.63
N VAL A 71 -1.57 5.10 -0.02
CA VAL A 71 -2.91 4.54 -0.09
C VAL A 71 -3.53 4.71 1.29
N THR A 72 -4.69 5.35 1.36
CA THR A 72 -5.39 5.60 2.60
C THR A 72 -6.89 5.65 2.33
N THR A 73 -7.67 6.22 3.23
CA THR A 73 -9.10 6.41 3.01
C THR A 73 -9.36 7.83 2.53
N LYS A 74 -10.48 8.03 1.83
CA LYS A 74 -10.80 9.32 1.23
C LYS A 74 -10.91 10.43 2.26
N ASP A 75 -11.44 10.14 3.43
CA ASP A 75 -11.59 11.14 4.48
C ASP A 75 -10.27 11.54 5.13
N GLU A 76 -9.18 10.84 4.83
CA GLU A 76 -7.87 11.15 5.38
C GLU A 76 -6.97 11.92 4.40
N GLU A 77 -7.49 12.32 3.26
CA GLU A 77 -6.70 13.04 2.27
C GLU A 77 -6.06 14.30 2.85
N GLY A 78 -6.85 15.09 3.56
CA GLY A 78 -6.34 16.31 4.20
C GLY A 78 -5.29 16.03 5.25
N THR A 79 -5.45 14.94 6.00
CA THR A 79 -4.47 14.52 6.99
C THR A 79 -3.14 14.16 6.33
N MET A 80 -3.19 13.50 5.18
CA MET A 80 -1.97 13.15 4.45
C MET A 80 -1.24 14.40 3.96
N GLN A 81 -1.96 15.43 3.53
CA GLN A 81 -1.33 16.70 3.16
C GLN A 81 -0.64 17.35 4.35
N MET A 82 -1.27 17.30 5.51
CA MET A 82 -0.65 17.85 6.73
C MET A 82 0.57 17.06 7.16
N LEU A 83 0.52 15.74 7.00
CA LEU A 83 1.60 14.86 7.45
C LEU A 83 2.81 14.94 6.53
N PHE A 84 2.60 14.81 5.23
CA PHE A 84 3.70 14.71 4.26
C PHE A 84 4.07 16.06 3.65
N GLY A 85 3.08 16.83 3.27
CA GLY A 85 3.28 18.14 2.69
C GLY A 85 2.51 18.33 1.42
N LYS A 86 3.22 18.57 0.30
CA LYS A 86 2.57 19.00 -0.93
C LYS A 86 2.04 17.82 -1.73
N GLU A 87 0.73 17.81 -2.00
CA GLU A 87 0.13 16.83 -2.89
C GLU A 87 0.51 17.14 -4.33
N MET A 88 0.92 16.12 -5.07
CA MET A 88 1.31 16.27 -6.46
C MET A 88 0.09 16.13 -7.38
N ASP A 89 0.17 16.71 -8.56
CA ASP A 89 -1.01 16.90 -9.42
C ASP A 89 -1.55 15.64 -10.09
N LYS A 90 -0.81 14.53 -10.05
CA LYS A 90 -1.24 13.33 -10.74
C LYS A 90 -2.43 12.69 -10.05
N ASP A 91 -3.46 12.37 -10.82
CA ASP A 91 -4.65 11.68 -10.30
C ASP A 91 -4.43 10.17 -10.37
N TRP A 92 -4.13 9.58 -9.21
CA TRP A 92 -3.88 8.15 -9.07
C TRP A 92 -5.15 7.32 -8.88
N ASN A 93 -6.33 7.99 -8.85
CA ASN A 93 -7.60 7.33 -8.59
C ASN A 93 -8.37 7.01 -9.87
N LYS A 94 -7.78 7.28 -11.02
CA LYS A 94 -8.37 6.94 -12.31
C LYS A 94 -8.48 5.44 -12.48
N ALA A 95 -9.53 5.01 -13.19
CA ALA A 95 -9.88 3.60 -13.28
C ALA A 95 -8.86 2.75 -14.02
N LYS A 96 -8.01 3.31 -14.87
CA LYS A 96 -7.09 2.54 -15.71
C LYS A 96 -5.68 3.08 -15.64
N ILE A 97 -5.05 2.94 -14.48
CA ILE A 97 -3.63 3.28 -14.36
C ILE A 97 -2.82 2.02 -14.63
N ASP A 98 -1.90 2.10 -15.59
CA ASP A 98 -0.97 1.02 -15.83
C ASP A 98 0.20 1.17 -14.87
N TRP A 99 0.11 0.46 -13.77
CA TRP A 99 1.11 0.53 -12.71
C TRP A 99 2.50 0.08 -13.16
N ASN A 100 2.56 -0.79 -14.18
CA ASN A 100 3.83 -1.32 -14.66
C ASN A 100 4.59 -0.34 -15.53
N HIS A 101 3.90 0.65 -16.10
CA HIS A 101 4.56 1.71 -16.88
C HIS A 101 5.13 2.83 -16.03
N ILE A 102 4.78 2.88 -14.75
CA ILE A 102 5.24 3.95 -13.90
C ILE A 102 6.70 3.77 -13.55
N ASP A 103 7.13 2.50 -13.56
CA ASP A 103 8.43 2.15 -13.03
C ASP A 103 8.88 0.81 -13.60
N SER A 104 9.98 0.82 -14.34
CA SER A 104 10.46 -0.38 -15.01
C SER A 104 11.09 -1.41 -14.06
N ASN A 105 11.44 -1.01 -12.84
CA ASN A 105 12.09 -1.91 -11.87
C ASN A 105 11.12 -2.55 -10.90
N VAL A 106 9.89 -2.06 -10.85
CA VAL A 106 8.88 -2.50 -9.92
C VAL A 106 7.64 -2.87 -10.68
N GLU A 107 7.10 -4.03 -10.37
CA GLU A 107 5.90 -4.55 -11.01
C GLU A 107 4.76 -4.54 -10.00
N SER A 108 3.54 -4.40 -10.48
CA SER A 108 2.32 -4.58 -9.69
C SER A 108 1.57 -5.78 -10.26
N ARG A 109 1.22 -6.73 -9.41
CA ARG A 109 0.55 -7.96 -9.84
C ARG A 109 -0.50 -8.36 -8.82
N VAL A 110 -1.65 -8.80 -9.31
CA VAL A 110 -2.73 -9.29 -8.45
C VAL A 110 -2.57 -10.81 -8.28
N ILE A 111 -2.50 -11.25 -7.04
CA ILE A 111 -2.35 -12.66 -6.68
C ILE A 111 -3.56 -13.08 -5.86
N VAL A 112 -4.13 -14.23 -6.18
CA VAL A 112 -5.25 -14.78 -5.42
C VAL A 112 -4.71 -15.64 -4.28
N LEU A 113 -5.22 -15.42 -3.08
CA LEU A 113 -4.87 -16.22 -1.91
C LEU A 113 -5.60 -17.56 -2.01
N THR A 114 -4.86 -18.63 -2.32
CA THR A 114 -5.45 -19.95 -2.48
C THR A 114 -4.90 -20.99 -1.51
N LYS A 115 -3.95 -20.62 -0.66
CA LYS A 115 -3.46 -21.52 0.39
C LYS A 115 -4.40 -21.44 1.58
N THR A 116 -5.14 -22.52 1.83
CA THR A 116 -6.15 -22.52 2.88
C THR A 116 -5.56 -22.32 4.27
N GLN A 117 -4.31 -22.72 4.48
CA GLN A 117 -3.64 -22.53 5.76
C GLN A 117 -3.37 -21.05 6.07
N LEU A 118 -3.47 -20.18 5.08
CA LEU A 118 -3.29 -18.74 5.30
C LEU A 118 -4.61 -18.03 5.60
N ASN A 119 -5.74 -18.72 5.43
CA ASN A 119 -7.03 -18.15 5.74
C ASN A 119 -7.11 -17.80 7.23
N GLY A 120 -7.57 -16.57 7.53
CA GLY A 120 -7.70 -16.13 8.92
C GLY A 120 -6.44 -15.54 9.51
N LYS A 121 -5.35 -15.50 8.76
CA LYS A 121 -4.10 -14.90 9.23
C LYS A 121 -4.08 -13.41 8.96
N LYS A 122 -3.39 -12.67 9.82
CA LYS A 122 -3.19 -11.24 9.59
C LYS A 122 -2.18 -11.02 8.48
N LEU A 123 -2.42 -10.01 7.67
CA LEU A 123 -1.51 -9.67 6.56
C LEU A 123 -0.08 -9.48 7.05
N GLY A 124 0.10 -8.72 8.12
CA GLY A 124 1.43 -8.50 8.69
C GLY A 124 2.10 -9.77 9.17
N GLY A 125 1.31 -10.75 9.58
CA GLY A 125 1.82 -12.04 10.05
C GLY A 125 2.43 -12.88 8.95
N LEU A 126 2.12 -12.61 7.68
CA LEU A 126 2.71 -13.34 6.56
C LEU A 126 4.13 -12.86 6.26
N ARG A 127 4.52 -11.69 6.77
CA ARG A 127 5.87 -11.13 6.65
C ARG A 127 6.35 -11.05 5.20
N LEU A 128 5.46 -10.59 4.32
CA LEU A 128 5.77 -10.54 2.89
C LEU A 128 6.89 -9.57 2.58
N ARG A 129 6.96 -8.45 3.30
CA ARG A 129 8.04 -7.46 3.11
C ARG A 129 9.38 -8.05 3.52
N ASP A 130 9.44 -8.62 4.71
CA ASP A 130 10.71 -9.11 5.28
C ASP A 130 11.21 -10.34 4.56
N THR A 131 10.30 -11.24 4.18
CA THR A 131 10.68 -12.52 3.61
C THR A 131 10.86 -12.44 2.11
N TYR A 132 9.98 -11.72 1.42
CA TYR A 132 9.94 -11.72 -0.05
C TYR A 132 10.29 -10.38 -0.66
N GLY A 133 10.32 -9.31 0.12
CA GLY A 133 10.64 -7.98 -0.40
C GLY A 133 9.52 -7.37 -1.23
N VAL A 134 8.27 -7.74 -0.96
CA VAL A 134 7.11 -7.19 -1.66
C VAL A 134 6.22 -6.43 -0.69
N ASN A 135 5.56 -5.41 -1.22
CA ASN A 135 4.51 -4.69 -0.49
C ASN A 135 3.16 -5.11 -1.02
N VAL A 136 2.17 -5.10 -0.13
CA VAL A 136 0.77 -5.29 -0.53
C VAL A 136 0.13 -3.91 -0.51
N SER A 137 -0.26 -3.41 -1.68
CA SER A 137 -0.86 -2.08 -1.76
C SER A 137 -2.37 -2.12 -1.64
N ARG A 138 -3.00 -3.27 -1.89
CA ARG A 138 -4.45 -3.38 -1.88
C ARG A 138 -4.85 -4.83 -1.71
N VAL A 139 -5.98 -5.04 -1.03
CA VAL A 139 -6.64 -6.34 -0.96
C VAL A 139 -8.07 -6.16 -1.47
N ILE A 140 -8.50 -7.04 -2.36
CA ILE A 140 -9.86 -7.01 -2.90
C ILE A 140 -10.56 -8.31 -2.52
N ARG A 141 -11.70 -8.18 -1.85
CA ARG A 141 -12.53 -9.31 -1.42
C ARG A 141 -13.87 -9.20 -2.12
N GLY A 142 -14.08 -10.02 -3.15
CA GLY A 142 -15.22 -9.82 -4.02
C GLY A 142 -15.12 -8.47 -4.71
N ASP A 143 -16.08 -7.59 -4.47
CA ASP A 143 -16.05 -6.23 -5.00
C ASP A 143 -15.49 -5.21 -4.02
N ILE A 144 -15.04 -5.67 -2.85
CA ILE A 144 -14.70 -4.80 -1.74
C ILE A 144 -13.20 -4.53 -1.74
N LYS A 145 -12.83 -3.24 -1.81
CA LYS A 145 -11.44 -2.80 -1.70
C LYS A 145 -11.11 -2.56 -0.23
N LEU A 146 -10.14 -3.30 0.28
CA LEU A 146 -9.74 -3.20 1.69
C LEU A 146 -8.37 -2.53 1.77
N LEU A 147 -8.18 -1.75 2.81
CA LEU A 147 -6.87 -1.16 3.07
C LEU A 147 -5.95 -2.24 3.61
N ALA A 148 -4.78 -2.38 2.98
CA ALA A 148 -3.85 -3.47 3.26
C ALA A 148 -2.96 -3.15 4.46
N THR A 149 -3.55 -3.07 5.64
CA THR A 149 -2.81 -2.83 6.88
C THR A 149 -2.36 -4.15 7.49
N ASP A 150 -1.39 -4.09 8.39
CA ASP A 150 -0.82 -5.30 8.99
C ASP A 150 -1.84 -6.10 9.79
N ASP A 151 -2.86 -5.45 10.34
CA ASP A 151 -3.89 -6.11 11.14
C ASP A 151 -5.06 -6.64 10.32
N LEU A 152 -5.05 -6.47 9.01
CA LEU A 152 -6.10 -6.99 8.15
C LEU A 152 -6.06 -8.52 8.16
N ILE A 153 -7.20 -9.14 8.48
CA ILE A 153 -7.32 -10.59 8.48
C ILE A 153 -7.68 -11.04 7.07
N LEU A 154 -6.82 -11.88 6.50
CA LEU A 154 -6.99 -12.37 5.13
C LEU A 154 -7.94 -13.55 5.10
N GLN A 155 -8.60 -13.71 3.96
CA GLN A 155 -9.50 -14.82 3.71
C GLN A 155 -9.17 -15.49 2.40
N TYR A 156 -9.41 -16.79 2.32
CA TYR A 156 -9.28 -17.54 1.08
C TYR A 156 -10.05 -16.82 -0.03
N GLY A 157 -9.40 -16.70 -1.19
CA GLY A 157 -10.00 -16.02 -2.33
C GLY A 157 -9.72 -14.52 -2.40
N ASP A 158 -9.15 -13.95 -1.35
CA ASP A 158 -8.74 -12.54 -1.40
C ASP A 158 -7.75 -12.34 -2.53
N ARG A 159 -7.87 -11.21 -3.22
CA ARG A 159 -6.92 -10.80 -4.25
C ARG A 159 -6.03 -9.73 -3.69
N LEU A 160 -4.73 -10.03 -3.65
CA LEU A 160 -3.73 -9.12 -3.11
C LEU A 160 -2.97 -8.49 -4.27
N THR A 161 -2.88 -7.17 -4.27
CA THR A 161 -2.04 -6.46 -5.23
C THR A 161 -0.66 -6.33 -4.62
N LEU A 162 0.28 -7.08 -5.19
CA LEU A 162 1.67 -7.07 -4.74
C LEU A 162 2.48 -6.09 -5.58
N VAL A 163 3.38 -5.37 -4.93
CA VAL A 163 4.29 -4.43 -5.57
C VAL A 163 5.71 -4.83 -5.20
N GLY A 164 6.54 -5.04 -6.19
CA GLY A 164 7.92 -5.44 -5.96
C GLY A 164 8.61 -5.78 -7.26
N LYS A 165 9.84 -6.26 -7.15
CA LYS A 165 10.56 -6.74 -8.33
C LYS A 165 9.89 -8.02 -8.82
N PRO A 166 9.94 -8.29 -10.15
CA PRO A 166 9.27 -9.47 -10.69
C PRO A 166 9.64 -10.78 -9.99
N ASP A 167 10.93 -10.99 -9.72
CA ASP A 167 11.39 -12.22 -9.04
C ASP A 167 10.80 -12.34 -7.63
N ALA A 168 10.76 -11.22 -6.91
CA ALA A 168 10.21 -11.20 -5.57
C ALA A 168 8.72 -11.53 -5.59
N ILE A 169 7.99 -10.99 -6.57
CA ILE A 169 6.57 -11.28 -6.72
C ILE A 169 6.36 -12.74 -7.05
N ASP A 170 7.18 -13.31 -7.93
CA ASP A 170 7.08 -14.75 -8.26
C ASP A 170 7.20 -15.61 -7.01
N ASN A 171 8.16 -15.30 -6.16
CA ASN A 171 8.37 -16.05 -4.91
C ASN A 171 7.20 -15.89 -3.95
N ALA A 172 6.68 -14.68 -3.83
CA ALA A 172 5.54 -14.42 -2.97
C ALA A 172 4.29 -15.12 -3.51
N GLU A 173 4.13 -15.16 -4.83
CA GLU A 173 3.00 -15.85 -5.46
C GLU A 173 2.99 -17.33 -5.10
N ASN A 174 4.15 -17.97 -5.14
CA ASN A 174 4.26 -19.39 -4.77
C ASN A 174 3.84 -19.61 -3.32
N PHE A 175 4.17 -18.67 -2.44
CA PHE A 175 3.80 -18.76 -1.04
C PHE A 175 2.29 -18.56 -0.84
N LEU A 176 1.70 -17.63 -1.59
CA LEU A 176 0.28 -17.26 -1.40
C LEU A 176 -0.66 -18.24 -2.11
N GLY A 177 -0.18 -18.91 -3.12
CA GLY A 177 -0.95 -19.98 -3.70
C GLY A 177 -1.06 -19.99 -5.20
N ASN A 178 -0.78 -18.93 -5.90
CA ASN A 178 -0.98 -19.03 -7.32
C ASN A 178 -0.58 -17.79 -8.08
#